data_ab771dcfb31c6f788f34e937c1609225
#
_entry.id   ab771dcfb31c6f788f34e937c1609225
#
_cell.length_a   1.000
_cell.length_b   1.000
_cell.length_c   1.000
_cell.angle_alpha   90.00
_cell.angle_beta   90.00
_cell.angle_gamma   90.00
#
_symmetry.space_group_name_H-M   'P 1'
#
loop_
_entity.id
_entity.type
_entity.pdbx_description
1 polymer ?
#
loop_
_entity_poly.entity_id
_entity_poly.type
_entity_poly.pdbx_seq_one_letter_code
_entity_poly.pdbx_strand_id
1 'polypeptide(L)'
;VLLEQAGCMASLAASTSSVGVASLISLAMNARFRLSRSLVSAILFPYIIEDASKFKTEKLEKFAKMMNIVPADATREDAVQAFADNIRQRLVQANLPVRLKDLSLSVEQLALIAEDASNLDIMNQLPRSMTADDLFDLLKLAY
;
A
#
# COMPACT_ATOMS: atom_id res chain seq x y z
N VAL A 1 -3.94 24.23 5.04
CA VAL A 1 -4.80 24.45 3.84
C VAL A 1 -4.55 23.39 2.79
N LEU A 2 -3.34 23.28 2.18
CA LEU A 2 -3.09 22.29 1.11
C LEU A 2 -3.30 20.83 1.55
N LEU A 3 -2.90 20.46 2.77
CA LEU A 3 -3.09 19.12 3.31
C LEU A 3 -4.56 18.79 3.55
N GLU A 4 -5.32 19.76 4.01
CA GLU A 4 -6.78 19.64 4.21
C GLU A 4 -7.51 19.49 2.88
N GLN A 5 -7.13 20.27 1.87
CA GLN A 5 -7.64 20.13 0.51
C GLN A 5 -7.34 18.76 -0.07
N ALA A 6 -6.10 18.25 0.10
CA ALA A 6 -5.73 16.91 -0.33
C ALA A 6 -6.57 15.84 0.39
N GLY A 7 -6.84 16.00 1.69
CA GLY A 7 -7.71 15.11 2.46
C GLY A 7 -9.15 15.10 1.94
N CYS A 8 -9.72 16.27 1.64
CA CYS A 8 -11.04 16.37 1.03
C CYS A 8 -11.10 15.69 -0.34
N MET A 9 -10.13 15.92 -1.20
CA MET A 9 -10.07 15.30 -2.53
C MET A 9 -9.91 13.77 -2.43
N ALA A 10 -9.08 13.28 -1.50
CA ALA A 10 -8.93 11.85 -1.25
C ALA A 10 -10.24 11.22 -0.75
N SER A 11 -10.96 11.89 0.16
CA SER A 11 -12.26 11.42 0.66
C SER A 11 -13.32 11.38 -0.44
N LEU A 12 -13.34 12.40 -1.32
CA LEU A 12 -14.25 12.44 -2.45
C LEU A 12 -13.93 11.32 -3.46
N ALA A 13 -12.66 11.07 -3.74
CA ALA A 13 -12.24 9.95 -4.59
C ALA A 13 -12.64 8.61 -3.97
N ALA A 14 -12.45 8.42 -2.67
CA ALA A 14 -12.83 7.20 -1.96
C ALA A 14 -14.35 6.95 -1.97
N SER A 15 -15.19 7.98 -2.01
CA SER A 15 -16.65 7.84 -2.08
C SER A 15 -17.14 7.31 -3.42
N THR A 16 -16.33 7.39 -4.46
CA THR A 16 -16.67 7.00 -5.84
C THR A 16 -15.84 5.83 -6.37
N SER A 17 -15.00 5.23 -5.53
CA SER A 17 -14.12 4.13 -5.89
C SER A 17 -14.11 3.04 -4.83
N SER A 18 -13.67 1.84 -5.21
CA SER A 18 -13.47 0.74 -4.26
C SER A 18 -12.25 1.00 -3.37
N VAL A 19 -12.31 0.48 -2.16
CA VAL A 19 -11.20 0.52 -1.19
C VAL A 19 -10.06 -0.35 -1.70
N GLY A 20 -8.82 0.15 -1.62
CA GLY A 20 -7.63 -0.58 -2.07
C GLY A 20 -7.17 -1.64 -1.05
N VAL A 21 -6.35 -2.60 -1.51
CA VAL A 21 -5.84 -3.72 -0.70
C VAL A 21 -5.11 -3.26 0.57
N ALA A 22 -4.33 -2.17 0.53
CA ALA A 22 -3.69 -1.61 1.72
C ALA A 22 -4.68 -1.29 2.83
N SER A 23 -5.82 -0.70 2.47
CA SER A 23 -6.86 -0.34 3.43
C SER A 23 -7.56 -1.57 4.03
N LEU A 24 -7.77 -2.62 3.23
CA LEU A 24 -8.39 -3.86 3.70
C LEU A 24 -7.46 -4.61 4.67
N ILE A 25 -6.18 -4.75 4.31
CA ILE A 25 -5.18 -5.34 5.21
C ILE A 25 -5.06 -4.51 6.50
N SER A 26 -5.00 -3.17 6.38
CA SER A 26 -4.89 -2.30 7.57
C SER A 26 -6.13 -2.39 8.46
N LEU A 27 -7.30 -2.66 7.89
CA LEU A 27 -8.53 -2.90 8.65
C LEU A 27 -8.43 -4.20 9.46
N ALA A 28 -7.99 -5.31 8.84
CA ALA A 28 -7.78 -6.59 9.50
C ALA A 28 -6.74 -6.46 10.64
N MET A 29 -5.60 -5.80 10.36
CA MET A 29 -4.56 -5.54 11.37
C MET A 29 -5.08 -4.67 12.53
N ASN A 30 -5.88 -3.66 12.26
CA ASN A 30 -6.47 -2.83 13.30
C ASN A 30 -7.47 -3.61 14.14
N ALA A 31 -8.32 -4.41 13.53
CA ALA A 31 -9.32 -5.21 14.22
C ALA A 31 -8.67 -6.22 15.19
N ARG A 32 -7.63 -6.91 14.75
CA ARG A 32 -6.98 -7.98 15.52
C ARG A 32 -5.92 -7.47 16.51
N PHE A 33 -5.07 -6.52 16.09
CA PHE A 33 -3.89 -6.09 16.84
C PHE A 33 -3.93 -4.63 17.28
N ARG A 34 -5.00 -3.90 17.02
CA ARG A 34 -5.16 -2.48 17.37
C ARG A 34 -4.09 -1.56 16.76
N LEU A 35 -3.47 -1.96 15.66
CA LEU A 35 -2.49 -1.15 14.96
C LEU A 35 -3.13 0.02 14.23
N SER A 36 -2.41 1.15 14.13
CA SER A 36 -2.87 2.31 13.38
C SER A 36 -3.06 1.99 11.90
N ARG A 37 -4.27 2.15 11.39
CA ARG A 37 -4.60 1.88 9.97
C ARG A 37 -3.79 2.74 9.01
N SER A 38 -3.60 4.02 9.34
CA SER A 38 -2.81 4.93 8.50
C SER A 38 -1.34 4.54 8.45
N LEU A 39 -0.75 4.14 9.57
CA LEU A 39 0.63 3.68 9.63
C LEU A 39 0.82 2.39 8.84
N VAL A 40 -0.04 1.39 9.06
CA VAL A 40 0.01 0.12 8.32
C VAL A 40 -0.14 0.36 6.82
N SER A 41 -1.11 1.19 6.42
CA SER A 41 -1.30 1.54 4.99
C SER A 41 -0.06 2.22 4.40
N ALA A 42 0.58 3.11 5.15
CA ALA A 42 1.79 3.79 4.69
C ALA A 42 2.97 2.82 4.50
N ILE A 43 3.15 1.87 5.41
CA ILE A 43 4.19 0.82 5.32
C ILE A 43 3.93 -0.09 4.11
N LEU A 44 2.68 -0.50 3.90
CA LEU A 44 2.32 -1.43 2.81
C LEU A 44 2.35 -0.78 1.43
N PHE A 45 2.15 0.53 1.34
CA PHE A 45 1.92 1.22 0.09
C PHE A 45 3.04 1.04 -0.95
N PRO A 46 4.35 1.17 -0.62
CA PRO A 46 5.42 0.91 -1.59
C PRO A 46 5.42 -0.52 -2.13
N TYR A 47 5.15 -1.52 -1.30
CA TYR A 47 5.09 -2.92 -1.71
C TYR A 47 3.89 -3.22 -2.62
N ILE A 48 2.77 -2.55 -2.37
CA ILE A 48 1.58 -2.64 -3.23
C ILE A 48 1.83 -1.98 -4.58
N ILE A 49 2.57 -0.87 -4.62
CA ILE A 49 3.00 -0.23 -5.88
C ILE A 49 3.87 -1.20 -6.69
N GLU A 50 4.83 -1.85 -6.06
CA GLU A 50 5.72 -2.83 -6.70
C GLU A 50 4.92 -4.05 -7.21
N ASP A 51 3.95 -4.56 -6.44
CA ASP A 51 3.08 -5.63 -6.91
C ASP A 51 2.16 -5.19 -8.05
N ALA A 52 1.56 -4.00 -7.94
CA ALA A 52 0.69 -3.43 -8.97
C ALA A 52 1.43 -3.15 -10.28
N SER A 53 2.75 -2.94 -10.24
CA SER A 53 3.58 -2.73 -11.43
C SER A 53 3.53 -3.92 -12.39
N LYS A 54 3.29 -5.12 -11.90
CA LYS A 54 3.14 -6.32 -12.72
C LYS A 54 1.91 -6.26 -13.66
N PHE A 55 0.95 -5.36 -13.38
CA PHE A 55 -0.35 -5.33 -14.07
C PHE A 55 -0.76 -3.94 -14.60
N LYS A 56 -0.34 -2.85 -13.97
CA LYS A 56 -0.78 -1.46 -14.27
C LYS A 56 0.34 -0.44 -14.19
N THR A 57 1.44 -0.69 -14.88
CA THR A 57 2.64 0.16 -14.87
C THR A 57 2.41 1.56 -15.41
N GLU A 58 1.57 1.74 -16.44
CA GLU A 58 1.42 3.01 -17.16
C GLU A 58 0.94 4.17 -16.27
N LYS A 59 -0.02 3.91 -15.39
CA LYS A 59 -0.52 4.95 -14.46
C LYS A 59 0.50 5.32 -13.40
N LEU A 60 1.24 4.33 -12.90
CA LEU A 60 2.28 4.54 -11.89
C LEU A 60 3.46 5.31 -12.48
N GLU A 61 3.91 4.95 -13.70
CA GLU A 61 4.92 5.69 -14.44
C GLU A 61 4.54 7.15 -14.63
N LYS A 62 3.32 7.39 -15.15
CA LYS A 62 2.81 8.75 -15.35
C LYS A 62 2.81 9.55 -14.04
N PHE A 63 2.43 8.91 -12.94
CA PHE A 63 2.37 9.56 -11.63
C PHE A 63 3.78 9.91 -11.11
N ALA A 64 4.73 9.00 -11.24
CA ALA A 64 6.13 9.24 -10.85
C ALA A 64 6.76 10.41 -11.63
N LYS A 65 6.49 10.50 -12.95
CA LYS A 65 6.94 11.59 -13.80
C LYS A 65 6.26 12.92 -13.46
N MET A 66 4.95 12.91 -13.21
CA MET A 66 4.22 14.12 -12.79
C MET A 66 4.70 14.69 -11.45
N MET A 67 5.14 13.82 -10.54
CA MET A 67 5.70 14.21 -9.25
C MET A 67 7.19 14.60 -9.33
N ASN A 68 7.79 14.59 -10.52
CA ASN A 68 9.23 14.84 -10.73
C ASN A 68 10.14 13.92 -9.89
N ILE A 69 9.71 12.68 -9.65
CA ILE A 69 10.51 11.67 -8.92
C ILE A 69 11.56 11.09 -9.86
N VAL A 70 11.23 10.98 -11.15
CA VAL A 70 12.11 10.50 -12.22
C VAL A 70 12.08 11.46 -13.39
N PRO A 71 13.12 11.48 -14.24
CA PRO A 71 13.12 12.24 -15.49
C PRO A 71 12.09 11.68 -16.48
N ALA A 72 11.72 12.49 -17.49
CA ALA A 72 10.67 12.14 -18.44
C ALA A 72 11.00 10.92 -19.33
N ASP A 73 12.28 10.65 -19.53
CA ASP A 73 12.81 9.54 -20.33
C ASP A 73 13.07 8.26 -19.53
N ALA A 74 12.80 8.26 -18.21
CA ALA A 74 12.96 7.07 -17.37
C ALA A 74 12.09 5.90 -17.88
N THR A 75 12.61 4.69 -17.72
CA THR A 75 11.85 3.47 -18.03
C THR A 75 10.67 3.29 -17.08
N ARG A 76 9.73 2.41 -17.43
CA ARG A 76 8.57 2.14 -16.59
C ARG A 76 8.96 1.50 -15.26
N GLU A 77 9.86 0.53 -15.34
CA GLU A 77 10.35 -0.20 -14.18
C GLU A 77 11.07 0.75 -13.21
N ASP A 78 11.99 1.58 -13.72
CA ASP A 78 12.71 2.56 -12.93
C ASP A 78 11.77 3.58 -12.29
N ALA A 79 10.74 4.03 -13.02
CA ALA A 79 9.76 4.98 -12.51
C ALA A 79 8.95 4.42 -11.33
N VAL A 80 8.51 3.15 -11.44
CA VAL A 80 7.76 2.49 -10.37
C VAL A 80 8.64 2.25 -9.15
N GLN A 81 9.85 1.74 -9.37
CA GLN A 81 10.80 1.49 -8.28
C GLN A 81 11.16 2.79 -7.56
N ALA A 82 11.51 3.83 -8.30
CA ALA A 82 11.82 5.14 -7.71
C ALA A 82 10.64 5.74 -6.95
N PHE A 83 9.39 5.50 -7.41
CA PHE A 83 8.21 5.95 -6.70
C PHE A 83 8.02 5.21 -5.36
N ALA A 84 8.19 3.89 -5.34
CA ALA A 84 8.13 3.10 -4.11
C ALA A 84 9.23 3.52 -3.13
N ASP A 85 10.46 3.72 -3.62
CA ASP A 85 11.60 4.13 -2.79
C ASP A 85 11.44 5.56 -2.26
N ASN A 86 10.84 6.47 -3.04
CA ASN A 86 10.52 7.81 -2.55
C ASN A 86 9.58 7.77 -1.33
N ILE A 87 8.59 6.87 -1.35
CA ILE A 87 7.68 6.71 -0.21
C ILE A 87 8.44 6.17 1.01
N ARG A 88 9.28 5.13 0.83
CA ARG A 88 10.13 4.59 1.91
C ARG A 88 11.03 5.67 2.52
N GLN A 89 11.66 6.48 1.68
CA GLN A 89 12.52 7.60 2.15
C GLN A 89 11.73 8.62 2.98
N ARG A 90 10.50 8.96 2.56
CA ARG A 90 9.63 9.87 3.33
C ARG A 90 9.25 9.30 4.69
N LEU A 91 8.99 8.00 4.78
CA LEU A 91 8.72 7.34 6.07
C LEU A 91 9.95 7.43 6.98
N VAL A 92 11.15 7.13 6.45
CA VAL A 92 12.41 7.26 7.21
C VAL A 92 12.63 8.69 7.69
N GLN A 93 12.45 9.69 6.81
CA GLN A 93 12.60 11.12 7.16
C GLN A 93 11.62 11.57 8.25
N ALA A 94 10.44 10.94 8.29
CA ALA A 94 9.42 11.18 9.32
C ALA A 94 9.64 10.36 10.60
N ASN A 95 10.73 9.60 10.70
CA ASN A 95 11.00 8.64 11.79
C ASN A 95 9.86 7.63 12.00
N LEU A 96 9.23 7.20 10.91
CA LEU A 96 8.19 6.17 10.92
C LEU A 96 8.77 4.81 10.53
N PRO A 97 8.19 3.71 11.05
CA PRO A 97 8.52 2.36 10.62
C PRO A 97 8.34 2.18 9.10
N VAL A 98 9.23 1.43 8.48
CA VAL A 98 9.18 1.11 7.04
C VAL A 98 8.89 -0.36 6.78
N ARG A 99 8.86 -1.19 7.81
CA ARG A 99 8.59 -2.62 7.74
C ARG A 99 7.59 -3.06 8.80
N LEU A 100 6.82 -4.10 8.51
CA LEU A 100 5.83 -4.65 9.45
C LEU A 100 6.47 -5.26 10.70
N LYS A 101 7.68 -5.81 10.60
CA LYS A 101 8.42 -6.34 11.76
C LYS A 101 8.67 -5.27 12.84
N ASP A 102 8.79 -4.01 12.43
CA ASP A 102 9.02 -2.90 13.36
C ASP A 102 7.77 -2.61 14.23
N LEU A 103 6.62 -3.20 13.88
CA LEU A 103 5.37 -3.16 14.63
C LEU A 103 5.22 -4.32 15.62
N SER A 104 6.29 -5.07 15.89
CA SER A 104 6.32 -6.24 16.79
C SER A 104 5.36 -7.35 16.37
N LEU A 105 5.12 -7.51 15.08
CA LEU A 105 4.35 -8.63 14.52
C LEU A 105 5.26 -9.83 14.27
N SER A 106 4.72 -11.05 14.45
CA SER A 106 5.38 -12.29 14.04
C SER A 106 4.89 -12.75 12.66
N VAL A 107 5.64 -13.65 12.02
CA VAL A 107 5.26 -14.21 10.72
C VAL A 107 3.94 -14.99 10.80
N GLU A 108 3.71 -15.70 11.90
CA GLU A 108 2.46 -16.43 12.14
C GLU A 108 1.26 -15.47 12.23
N GLN A 109 1.46 -14.29 12.82
CA GLN A 109 0.43 -13.26 12.87
C GLN A 109 0.11 -12.69 11.49
N LEU A 110 1.09 -12.63 10.57
CA LEU A 110 0.85 -12.22 9.19
C LEU A 110 -0.07 -13.20 8.46
N ALA A 111 0.07 -14.50 8.71
CA ALA A 111 -0.82 -15.51 8.13
C ALA A 111 -2.27 -15.31 8.58
N LEU A 112 -2.49 -15.05 9.88
CA LEU A 112 -3.82 -14.74 10.41
C LEU A 112 -4.42 -13.47 9.82
N ILE A 113 -3.59 -12.43 9.60
CA ILE A 113 -4.02 -11.19 8.96
C ILE A 113 -4.42 -11.43 7.50
N ALA A 114 -3.64 -12.25 6.77
CA ALA A 114 -3.94 -12.58 5.38
C ALA A 114 -5.28 -13.34 5.27
N GLU A 115 -5.54 -14.28 6.17
CA GLU A 115 -6.81 -15.00 6.25
C GLU A 115 -7.97 -14.04 6.56
N ASP A 116 -7.86 -13.22 7.62
CA ASP A 116 -8.89 -12.25 7.97
C ASP A 116 -9.20 -11.29 6.83
N ALA A 117 -8.16 -10.77 6.16
CA ALA A 117 -8.33 -9.83 5.06
C ALA A 117 -8.98 -10.49 3.84
N SER A 118 -8.62 -11.74 3.52
CA SER A 118 -9.18 -12.48 2.38
C SER A 118 -10.67 -12.77 2.55
N ASN A 119 -11.13 -12.89 3.78
CA ASN A 119 -12.53 -13.15 4.13
C ASN A 119 -13.42 -11.88 4.10
N LEU A 120 -12.86 -10.71 3.85
CA LEU A 120 -13.66 -9.48 3.72
C LEU A 120 -14.40 -9.48 2.36
N ASP A 121 -15.73 -9.36 2.39
CA ASP A 121 -16.56 -9.35 1.16
C ASP A 121 -16.08 -8.30 0.14
N ILE A 122 -15.59 -7.17 0.61
CA ILE A 122 -15.08 -6.08 -0.21
C ILE A 122 -13.81 -6.49 -0.97
N MET A 123 -13.09 -7.53 -0.54
CA MET A 123 -11.92 -8.06 -1.24
C MET A 123 -12.26 -8.49 -2.69
N ASN A 124 -13.47 -8.97 -2.90
CA ASN A 124 -13.99 -9.36 -4.22
C ASN A 124 -14.22 -8.18 -5.18
N GLN A 125 -14.20 -6.94 -4.67
CA GLN A 125 -14.36 -5.72 -5.48
C GLN A 125 -13.01 -5.15 -5.95
N LEU A 126 -11.90 -5.75 -5.56
CA LEU A 126 -10.58 -5.35 -6.04
C LEU A 126 -10.44 -5.62 -7.54
N PRO A 127 -9.69 -4.77 -8.27
CA PRO A 127 -9.41 -4.99 -9.69
C PRO A 127 -8.69 -6.31 -10.01
N ARG A 128 -8.03 -6.89 -9.02
CA ARG A 128 -7.43 -8.23 -9.04
C ARG A 128 -7.92 -8.97 -7.81
N SER A 129 -8.46 -10.15 -8.01
CA SER A 129 -8.76 -11.08 -6.93
C SER A 129 -7.44 -11.50 -6.26
N MET A 130 -7.39 -11.45 -4.94
CA MET A 130 -6.24 -11.86 -4.13
C MET A 130 -6.68 -12.94 -3.15
N THR A 131 -5.96 -14.06 -3.18
CA THR A 131 -6.15 -15.15 -2.21
C THR A 131 -5.44 -14.82 -0.88
N ALA A 132 -5.69 -15.62 0.16
CA ALA A 132 -4.95 -15.49 1.42
C ALA A 132 -3.44 -15.69 1.21
N ASP A 133 -3.04 -16.60 0.30
CA ASP A 133 -1.63 -16.84 -0.04
C ASP A 133 -1.00 -15.63 -0.74
N ASP A 134 -1.70 -14.99 -1.70
CA ASP A 134 -1.23 -13.76 -2.35
C ASP A 134 -1.02 -12.63 -1.33
N LEU A 135 -1.96 -12.49 -0.39
CA LEU A 135 -1.87 -11.48 0.67
C LEU A 135 -0.73 -11.80 1.64
N PHE A 136 -0.54 -13.07 2.00
CA PHE A 136 0.55 -13.50 2.86
C PHE A 136 1.91 -13.24 2.23
N ASP A 137 2.06 -13.53 0.93
CA ASP A 137 3.29 -13.25 0.19
C ASP A 137 3.59 -11.74 0.13
N LEU A 138 2.56 -10.91 -0.11
CA LEU A 138 2.69 -9.46 -0.05
C LEU A 138 3.12 -8.98 1.34
N LEU A 139 2.53 -9.52 2.40
CA LEU A 139 2.88 -9.19 3.78
C LEU A 139 4.30 -9.61 4.15
N LYS A 140 4.76 -10.76 3.65
CA LYS A 140 6.16 -11.21 3.83
C LYS A 140 7.16 -10.27 3.16
N LEU A 141 6.84 -9.72 1.99
CA LEU A 141 7.70 -8.72 1.34
C LEU A 141 7.84 -7.45 2.18
N ALA A 142 6.79 -7.08 2.92
CA ALA A 142 6.77 -5.91 3.78
C ALA A 142 7.30 -6.17 5.20
N TYR A 143 7.64 -7.40 5.54
CA TYR A 143 8.15 -7.82 6.85
C TYR A 143 9.67 -7.67 6.93
#